data_c01d75305b6a11bba3dbfa0eb69e3a39
#
_entry.id   c01d75305b6a11bba3dbfa0eb69e3a39
#
_cell.length_a   1.000
_cell.length_b   1.000
_cell.length_c   1.000
_cell.angle_alpha   90.00
_cell.angle_beta   90.00
_cell.angle_gamma   90.00
#
_symmetry.space_group_name_H-M   'P 1'
#
loop_
_entity.id
_entity.type
_entity.pdbx_description
1 polymer ?
#
loop_
_entity_poly.entity_id
_entity_poly.type
_entity_poly.pdbx_seq_one_letter_code
_entity_poly.pdbx_strand_id
1 'polypeptide(L)'
;MRSSAPAWMAGIARMVLCQAAFALAVAGVAVQAHATSPDRIVIAQASDWSADIDVKKSAPAKPKQQAKPTNTTVIERSQDAASTGNGELHLVALLTVDGQQIDEGVVWRVFQTAGNSKPKLVTEKREASPELKLQPGDYTINAAFGRANLTRKISVKAGSSATERFVLNAGGLRVTASVAGKPAPEGSVTYAIYSDDRDQFANRGDVMTGAKPGLVIRLNAGIYHIVSTYGDANAKVEADVTVEAGKLTEASVIHQAAKVAFKLVTHAGGEALPDTHWTIQTQGGEAVKDSVGALPTHVLAPGSYMVLAKSGGRVFKRQFSVKDGEMANVEVVAHGGEAGAPEQTSSESYPQPDFKNP
;
A
#
# COMPACT_ATOMS: atom_id res chain seq x y z
N MET A 1 80.58 -21.17 6.10
CA MET A 1 80.73 -22.03 7.32
C MET A 1 79.42 -21.92 8.05
N ARG A 2 78.64 -22.95 7.98
CA ARG A 2 78.12 -23.81 9.06
C ARG A 2 77.31 -23.02 10.07
N SER A 3 76.09 -23.25 10.29
CA SER A 3 75.31 -24.45 10.69
C SER A 3 74.38 -24.00 11.80
N SER A 4 73.18 -24.18 11.76
CA SER A 4 72.26 -25.27 12.09
C SER A 4 71.16 -24.78 13.10
N ALA A 5 69.94 -25.10 12.80
CA ALA A 5 68.84 -25.21 13.76
C ALA A 5 69.12 -26.36 14.76
N PRO A 6 68.35 -26.63 15.82
CA PRO A 6 66.90 -26.96 15.78
C PRO A 6 66.16 -26.54 17.06
N ALA A 7 64.82 -26.39 17.00
CA ALA A 7 63.75 -27.36 17.35
C ALA A 7 63.59 -27.76 18.83
N TRP A 8 62.34 -27.97 19.18
CA TRP A 8 61.70 -28.78 20.21
C TRP A 8 60.96 -27.99 21.31
N MET A 9 59.69 -28.06 21.22
CA MET A 9 58.74 -28.99 21.80
C MET A 9 58.20 -28.55 23.19
N ALA A 10 56.88 -28.48 23.15
CA ALA A 10 55.94 -29.22 23.99
C ALA A 10 55.66 -28.68 25.39
N GLY A 11 54.44 -28.55 25.67
CA GLY A 11 53.82 -29.28 26.75
C GLY A 11 52.63 -28.62 27.41
N ILE A 12 51.48 -29.05 27.07
CA ILE A 12 50.54 -29.75 27.97
C ILE A 12 49.88 -28.86 29.05
N ALA A 13 48.63 -28.54 28.85
CA ALA A 13 47.42 -29.13 29.43
C ALA A 13 47.05 -28.74 30.86
N ARG A 14 45.81 -28.54 31.02
CA ARG A 14 44.81 -28.84 32.07
C ARG A 14 44.06 -27.61 32.49
N MET A 15 42.84 -27.63 32.29
CA MET A 15 41.67 -28.35 32.79
C MET A 15 40.87 -27.52 33.80
N VAL A 16 39.62 -27.28 33.41
CA VAL A 16 38.39 -27.36 34.22
C VAL A 16 38.17 -26.28 35.30
N LEU A 17 37.14 -25.48 35.18
CA LEU A 17 35.91 -25.67 35.98
C LEU A 17 34.72 -24.91 35.44
N CYS A 18 33.61 -25.60 35.39
CA CYS A 18 32.24 -25.11 35.25
C CYS A 18 31.88 -24.04 36.24
N GLN A 19 31.24 -22.98 35.80
CA GLN A 19 30.16 -22.38 36.60
C GLN A 19 29.04 -21.92 35.62
N ALA A 20 27.89 -22.55 35.77
CA ALA A 20 26.63 -22.17 35.18
C ALA A 20 26.16 -20.83 35.76
N ALA A 21 26.01 -19.82 34.93
CA ALA A 21 25.23 -18.64 35.24
C ALA A 21 24.09 -18.56 34.27
N PHE A 22 22.88 -18.77 34.77
CA PHE A 22 21.61 -18.50 34.09
C PHE A 22 21.56 -17.01 33.74
N ALA A 23 21.68 -16.69 32.46
CA ALA A 23 21.36 -15.35 31.95
C ALA A 23 20.12 -15.48 31.09
N LEU A 24 19.04 -14.83 31.53
CA LEU A 24 17.82 -14.60 30.76
C LEU A 24 18.22 -14.00 29.39
N ALA A 25 18.00 -14.74 28.34
CA ALA A 25 18.05 -14.21 26.98
C ALA A 25 16.78 -13.43 26.72
N VAL A 26 16.86 -12.11 26.88
CA VAL A 26 15.93 -11.20 26.20
C VAL A 26 16.29 -11.27 24.72
N ALA A 27 15.44 -11.94 23.94
CA ALA A 27 15.58 -11.98 22.50
C ALA A 27 15.30 -10.57 21.93
N GLY A 28 16.35 -9.76 21.86
CA GLY A 28 16.39 -8.58 21.05
C GLY A 28 16.49 -9.02 19.59
N VAL A 29 15.40 -8.87 18.83
CA VAL A 29 15.45 -9.00 17.38
C VAL A 29 16.31 -7.87 16.86
N ALA A 30 17.54 -8.18 16.49
CA ALA A 30 18.44 -7.24 15.81
C ALA A 30 17.86 -6.97 14.41
N VAL A 31 17.34 -5.76 14.22
CA VAL A 31 17.06 -5.23 12.89
C VAL A 31 18.40 -5.06 12.18
N GLN A 32 18.68 -5.96 11.24
CA GLN A 32 19.84 -5.80 10.36
C GLN A 32 19.50 -4.68 9.36
N ALA A 33 20.07 -3.50 9.60
CA ALA A 33 20.06 -2.41 8.66
C ALA A 33 21.00 -2.76 7.50
N HIS A 34 20.45 -3.17 6.36
CA HIS A 34 21.20 -3.22 5.10
C HIS A 34 21.33 -1.79 4.56
N ALA A 35 22.51 -1.22 4.75
CA ALA A 35 22.85 0.09 4.24
C ALA A 35 23.26 -0.02 2.77
N THR A 36 22.34 0.30 1.84
CA THR A 36 22.67 0.77 0.49
C THR A 36 21.43 1.34 -0.20
N SER A 37 20.95 2.52 0.26
CA SER A 37 20.16 3.50 -0.50
C SER A 37 19.84 4.67 0.43
N PRO A 38 19.93 5.92 -0.02
CA PRO A 38 19.61 7.09 0.79
C PRO A 38 18.11 7.21 1.11
N ASP A 39 17.26 6.40 0.47
CA ASP A 39 15.83 6.39 0.69
C ASP A 39 15.48 5.37 1.79
N ARG A 40 15.11 5.85 2.98
CA ARG A 40 14.80 4.98 4.11
C ARG A 40 13.31 4.94 4.39
N ILE A 41 12.74 3.74 4.33
CA ILE A 41 11.51 3.41 5.03
C ILE A 41 11.90 2.73 6.35
N VAL A 42 11.48 3.32 7.47
CA VAL A 42 11.61 2.71 8.79
C VAL A 42 10.28 2.06 9.11
N ILE A 43 10.27 0.73 9.25
CA ILE A 43 9.09 -0.01 9.70
C ILE A 43 9.18 -0.10 11.22
N ALA A 44 8.25 0.54 11.92
CA ALA A 44 8.08 0.38 13.35
C ALA A 44 7.30 -0.92 13.63
N GLN A 45 7.54 -1.50 14.83
CA GLN A 45 6.89 -2.75 15.22
C GLN A 45 5.37 -2.64 15.20
N ALA A 46 4.71 -3.70 14.75
CA ALA A 46 3.26 -3.81 14.75
C ALA A 46 2.71 -3.75 16.17
N SER A 47 1.86 -2.77 16.46
CA SER A 47 1.09 -2.68 17.70
C SER A 47 -0.22 -3.46 17.59
N ASP A 48 -0.78 -3.88 18.73
CA ASP A 48 -2.08 -4.54 18.75
C ASP A 48 -3.17 -3.55 18.28
N TRP A 49 -3.77 -3.84 17.13
CA TRP A 49 -4.73 -2.95 16.47
C TRP A 49 -6.07 -2.86 17.19
N SER A 50 -6.38 -3.82 18.07
CA SER A 50 -7.63 -3.82 18.84
C SER A 50 -7.78 -2.60 19.77
N ALA A 51 -6.69 -1.88 20.04
CA ALA A 51 -6.71 -0.69 20.92
C ALA A 51 -7.23 0.60 20.24
N ASP A 52 -7.17 0.69 18.91
CA ASP A 52 -7.60 1.88 18.14
C ASP A 52 -9.01 1.79 17.55
N ILE A 53 -9.67 0.65 17.73
CA ILE A 53 -11.10 0.50 17.43
C ILE A 53 -11.81 0.62 18.77
N ASP A 54 -12.76 1.55 18.89
CA ASP A 54 -13.62 1.72 20.07
C ASP A 54 -14.50 0.46 20.26
N VAL A 55 -13.85 -0.63 20.69
CA VAL A 55 -14.52 -1.88 21.04
C VAL A 55 -14.92 -1.78 22.51
N LYS A 56 -16.20 -1.52 22.75
CA LYS A 56 -16.78 -1.71 24.10
C LYS A 56 -16.46 -3.13 24.55
N LYS A 57 -15.50 -3.27 25.47
CA LYS A 57 -15.18 -4.53 26.14
C LYS A 57 -16.44 -5.08 26.79
N SER A 58 -17.08 -6.05 26.15
CA SER A 58 -18.10 -6.86 26.79
C SER A 58 -17.43 -7.69 27.88
N ALA A 59 -17.83 -7.53 29.12
CA ALA A 59 -17.32 -8.31 30.24
C ALA A 59 -17.50 -9.82 29.97
N PRO A 60 -16.53 -10.68 30.40
CA PRO A 60 -16.64 -12.12 30.17
C PRO A 60 -17.85 -12.69 30.91
N ALA A 61 -18.74 -13.32 30.16
CA ALA A 61 -19.87 -14.05 30.72
C ALA A 61 -19.36 -15.22 31.55
N LYS A 62 -19.82 -15.31 32.83
CA LYS A 62 -19.51 -16.40 33.76
C LYS A 62 -19.91 -17.75 33.13
N PRO A 63 -19.08 -18.80 33.28
CA PRO A 63 -19.41 -20.12 32.73
C PRO A 63 -20.65 -20.67 33.45
N LYS A 64 -21.72 -20.98 32.72
CA LYS A 64 -22.87 -21.73 33.20
C LYS A 64 -22.47 -23.20 33.33
N GLN A 65 -22.74 -23.76 34.50
CA GLN A 65 -22.51 -25.14 34.87
C GLN A 65 -23.14 -26.12 33.87
N GLN A 66 -22.34 -27.13 33.50
CA GLN A 66 -22.75 -28.27 32.70
C GLN A 66 -23.87 -29.05 33.43
N ALA A 67 -25.00 -29.18 32.77
CA ALA A 67 -26.05 -30.13 33.17
C ALA A 67 -25.68 -31.53 32.64
N LYS A 68 -25.88 -32.53 33.51
CA LYS A 68 -25.65 -33.96 33.29
C LYS A 68 -26.41 -34.47 32.05
N PRO A 69 -25.87 -35.41 31.27
CA PRO A 69 -26.62 -35.99 30.14
C PRO A 69 -27.70 -36.92 30.63
N THR A 70 -28.94 -36.64 30.30
CA THR A 70 -30.07 -37.56 30.43
C THR A 70 -30.20 -38.28 29.09
N ASN A 71 -30.06 -39.61 29.11
CA ASN A 71 -30.35 -40.47 27.97
C ASN A 71 -31.80 -40.31 27.55
N THR A 72 -32.03 -39.70 26.38
CA THR A 72 -33.31 -39.75 25.71
C THR A 72 -33.11 -40.45 24.36
N THR A 73 -33.74 -41.57 24.20
CA THR A 73 -33.83 -42.37 22.98
C THR A 73 -34.30 -41.50 21.84
N VAL A 74 -33.42 -41.27 20.84
CA VAL A 74 -33.78 -40.57 19.63
C VAL A 74 -34.55 -41.54 18.73
N ILE A 75 -35.84 -41.29 18.60
CA ILE A 75 -36.67 -41.87 17.53
C ILE A 75 -36.25 -41.11 16.24
N GLU A 76 -35.51 -41.75 15.39
CA GLU A 76 -35.29 -41.29 14.02
C GLU A 76 -36.63 -41.19 13.30
N ARG A 77 -37.17 -39.99 13.23
CA ARG A 77 -38.21 -39.66 12.27
C ARG A 77 -37.53 -39.18 11.00
N SER A 78 -37.42 -40.07 10.05
CA SER A 78 -37.20 -39.70 8.65
C SER A 78 -38.36 -38.76 8.25
N GLN A 79 -38.03 -37.47 8.12
CA GLN A 79 -38.90 -36.50 7.47
C GLN A 79 -38.20 -36.04 6.20
N ASP A 80 -38.37 -36.79 5.14
CA ASP A 80 -38.37 -36.29 3.77
C ASP A 80 -39.61 -35.41 3.55
N ALA A 81 -39.70 -34.31 4.27
CA ALA A 81 -40.58 -33.23 3.91
C ALA A 81 -39.72 -32.25 3.12
N ALA A 82 -39.95 -32.13 1.82
CA ALA A 82 -39.40 -31.07 1.01
C ALA A 82 -39.81 -29.74 1.66
N SER A 83 -38.92 -29.18 2.46
CA SER A 83 -39.10 -27.88 3.09
C SER A 83 -39.05 -26.83 1.99
N THR A 84 -40.22 -26.28 1.62
CA THR A 84 -40.35 -25.22 0.59
C THR A 84 -40.06 -23.82 1.12
N GLY A 85 -39.35 -23.70 2.25
CA GLY A 85 -39.04 -22.44 2.90
C GLY A 85 -37.68 -21.86 2.52
N ASN A 86 -37.54 -20.57 2.73
CA ASN A 86 -36.23 -19.90 2.64
C ASN A 86 -35.28 -20.50 3.68
N GLY A 87 -33.97 -20.52 3.34
CA GLY A 87 -32.91 -20.79 4.31
C GLY A 87 -32.53 -19.51 5.05
N GLU A 88 -32.15 -19.65 6.33
CA GLU A 88 -31.62 -18.56 7.15
C GLU A 88 -30.10 -18.66 7.23
N LEU A 89 -29.42 -17.55 6.95
CA LEU A 89 -27.97 -17.47 6.97
C LEU A 89 -27.51 -16.33 7.86
N HIS A 90 -26.84 -16.68 8.94
CA HIS A 90 -26.16 -15.76 9.82
C HIS A 90 -24.73 -15.53 9.33
N LEU A 91 -24.33 -14.29 9.10
CA LEU A 91 -22.97 -13.93 8.67
C LEU A 91 -22.21 -13.29 9.83
N VAL A 92 -20.98 -13.75 10.06
CA VAL A 92 -20.09 -13.21 11.09
C VAL A 92 -18.71 -12.95 10.46
N ALA A 93 -18.22 -11.72 10.55
CA ALA A 93 -16.87 -11.37 10.14
C ALA A 93 -15.91 -11.42 11.33
N LEU A 94 -14.78 -12.11 11.14
CA LEU A 94 -13.70 -12.21 12.12
C LEU A 94 -12.44 -11.54 11.57
N LEU A 95 -11.76 -10.83 12.46
CA LEU A 95 -10.50 -10.16 12.10
C LEU A 95 -9.39 -11.18 11.84
N THR A 96 -9.27 -12.18 12.72
CA THR A 96 -8.29 -13.28 12.66
C THR A 96 -8.97 -14.61 12.94
N VAL A 97 -8.25 -15.74 12.74
CA VAL A 97 -8.78 -17.11 12.98
C VAL A 97 -9.24 -17.31 14.41
N ASP A 98 -8.45 -16.84 15.39
CA ASP A 98 -8.74 -16.98 16.83
C ASP A 98 -9.56 -15.80 17.36
N GLY A 99 -10.15 -15.04 16.42
CA GLY A 99 -10.25 -13.71 16.67
C GLY A 99 -11.51 -13.04 17.02
N GLN A 100 -11.31 -11.79 17.21
CA GLN A 100 -12.34 -10.82 17.48
C GLN A 100 -13.32 -10.76 16.31
N GLN A 101 -14.59 -10.77 16.64
CA GLN A 101 -15.64 -10.40 15.72
C GLN A 101 -15.49 -8.90 15.38
N ILE A 102 -15.69 -8.57 14.12
CA ILE A 102 -15.73 -7.18 13.67
C ILE A 102 -17.15 -6.66 13.91
N ASP A 103 -17.29 -5.69 14.82
CA ASP A 103 -18.60 -5.23 15.27
C ASP A 103 -19.17 -4.09 14.40
N GLU A 104 -18.34 -3.44 13.57
CA GLU A 104 -18.78 -2.36 12.68
C GLU A 104 -17.92 -2.21 11.43
N GLY A 105 -18.42 -1.49 10.43
CA GLY A 105 -17.67 -1.15 9.22
C GLY A 105 -17.54 -2.29 8.20
N VAL A 106 -18.21 -3.42 8.40
CA VAL A 106 -18.26 -4.52 7.43
C VAL A 106 -19.36 -4.24 6.40
N VAL A 107 -19.05 -4.49 5.15
CA VAL A 107 -19.99 -4.44 4.04
C VAL A 107 -20.13 -5.84 3.44
N TRP A 108 -21.33 -6.37 3.47
CA TRP A 108 -21.67 -7.66 2.90
C TRP A 108 -22.37 -7.49 1.56
N ARG A 109 -21.88 -8.19 0.53
CA ARG A 109 -22.52 -8.27 -0.78
C ARG A 109 -22.84 -9.70 -1.10
N VAL A 110 -24.10 -9.98 -1.38
CA VAL A 110 -24.61 -11.33 -1.69
C VAL A 110 -25.01 -11.35 -3.15
N PHE A 111 -24.37 -12.23 -3.91
CA PHE A 111 -24.67 -12.44 -5.32
C PHE A 111 -25.24 -13.83 -5.53
N GLN A 112 -26.27 -13.93 -6.33
CA GLN A 112 -26.79 -15.22 -6.78
C GLN A 112 -26.06 -15.62 -8.05
N THR A 113 -25.58 -16.87 -8.09
CA THR A 113 -24.90 -17.44 -9.24
C THR A 113 -25.84 -18.46 -9.90
N ALA A 114 -26.44 -18.12 -11.00
CA ALA A 114 -27.31 -19.02 -11.76
C ALA A 114 -26.53 -19.56 -12.99
N GLY A 115 -25.97 -20.76 -12.87
CA GLY A 115 -25.25 -21.43 -13.96
C GLY A 115 -24.09 -20.58 -14.51
N ASN A 116 -24.02 -20.42 -15.84
CA ASN A 116 -22.99 -19.60 -16.54
C ASN A 116 -23.37 -18.12 -16.66
N SER A 117 -24.42 -17.66 -16.00
CA SER A 117 -24.86 -16.27 -16.03
C SER A 117 -23.96 -15.36 -15.18
N LYS A 118 -23.92 -14.06 -15.51
CA LYS A 118 -23.22 -13.08 -14.66
C LYS A 118 -23.86 -13.06 -13.28
N PRO A 119 -23.08 -13.05 -12.19
CA PRO A 119 -23.59 -12.96 -10.82
C PRO A 119 -24.51 -11.75 -10.64
N LYS A 120 -25.72 -11.98 -10.10
CA LYS A 120 -26.69 -10.92 -9.82
C LYS A 120 -26.63 -10.53 -8.35
N LEU A 121 -26.46 -9.25 -8.04
CA LEU A 121 -26.52 -8.75 -6.66
C LEU A 121 -27.93 -8.94 -6.12
N VAL A 122 -28.05 -9.69 -5.03
CA VAL A 122 -29.30 -9.96 -4.31
C VAL A 122 -29.51 -8.91 -3.21
N THR A 123 -28.49 -8.66 -2.41
CA THR A 123 -28.53 -7.69 -1.31
C THR A 123 -27.14 -7.19 -0.92
N GLU A 124 -27.11 -5.96 -0.40
CA GLU A 124 -25.96 -5.38 0.31
C GLU A 124 -26.38 -5.05 1.74
N LYS A 125 -25.58 -5.45 2.73
CA LYS A 125 -25.79 -5.17 4.14
C LYS A 125 -24.56 -4.53 4.75
N ARG A 126 -24.77 -3.58 5.66
CA ARG A 126 -23.71 -2.86 6.38
C ARG A 126 -23.74 -3.11 7.89
N GLU A 127 -24.47 -4.11 8.27
CA GLU A 127 -24.54 -4.62 9.63
C GLU A 127 -23.34 -5.53 9.92
N ALA A 128 -22.85 -5.55 11.14
CA ALA A 128 -21.71 -6.38 11.53
C ALA A 128 -21.99 -7.88 11.34
N SER A 129 -23.20 -8.32 11.73
CA SER A 129 -23.63 -9.71 11.70
C SER A 129 -25.06 -9.81 11.18
N PRO A 130 -25.28 -9.68 9.87
CA PRO A 130 -26.64 -9.71 9.30
C PRO A 130 -27.22 -11.13 9.29
N GLU A 131 -28.51 -11.20 9.51
CA GLU A 131 -29.35 -12.36 9.21
C GLU A 131 -29.97 -12.21 7.82
N LEU A 132 -29.79 -13.23 6.99
CA LEU A 132 -30.29 -13.25 5.63
C LEU A 132 -31.29 -14.39 5.44
N LYS A 133 -32.46 -14.09 4.93
CA LYS A 133 -33.45 -15.09 4.48
C LYS A 133 -33.34 -15.20 2.95
N LEU A 134 -32.74 -16.30 2.51
CA LEU A 134 -32.42 -16.52 1.09
C LEU A 134 -33.19 -17.72 0.56
N GLN A 135 -33.56 -17.68 -0.71
CA GLN A 135 -34.13 -18.85 -1.39
C GLN A 135 -33.05 -19.94 -1.50
N PRO A 136 -33.43 -21.22 -1.56
CA PRO A 136 -32.47 -22.29 -1.82
C PRO A 136 -31.71 -22.05 -3.11
N GLY A 137 -30.38 -22.24 -3.08
CA GLY A 137 -29.50 -22.00 -4.23
C GLY A 137 -28.07 -21.67 -3.85
N ASP A 138 -27.26 -21.40 -4.89
CA ASP A 138 -25.85 -21.08 -4.73
C ASP A 138 -25.64 -19.56 -4.78
N TYR A 139 -24.90 -19.09 -3.80
CA TYR A 139 -24.59 -17.68 -3.59
C TYR A 139 -23.09 -17.47 -3.50
N THR A 140 -22.64 -16.33 -4.02
CA THR A 140 -21.30 -15.82 -3.79
C THR A 140 -21.42 -14.65 -2.83
N ILE A 141 -20.81 -14.77 -1.66
CA ILE A 141 -20.86 -13.76 -0.60
C ILE A 141 -19.49 -13.13 -0.46
N ASN A 142 -19.45 -11.80 -0.55
CA ASN A 142 -18.27 -11.00 -0.31
C ASN A 142 -18.44 -10.23 1.00
N ALA A 143 -17.48 -10.38 1.91
CA ALA A 143 -17.32 -9.57 3.09
C ALA A 143 -16.18 -8.59 2.87
N ALA A 144 -16.40 -7.29 3.08
CA ALA A 144 -15.39 -6.26 2.93
C ALA A 144 -15.30 -5.39 4.19
N PHE A 145 -14.07 -5.14 4.65
CA PHE A 145 -13.74 -4.29 5.78
C PHE A 145 -12.62 -3.32 5.38
N GLY A 146 -12.99 -2.14 4.93
CA GLY A 146 -12.08 -1.23 4.24
C GLY A 146 -11.65 -1.81 2.89
N ARG A 147 -10.35 -2.06 2.72
CA ARG A 147 -9.77 -2.74 1.54
C ARG A 147 -9.59 -4.24 1.77
N ALA A 148 -9.60 -4.69 3.02
CA ALA A 148 -9.61 -6.12 3.32
C ALA A 148 -10.93 -6.74 2.87
N ASN A 149 -10.87 -7.88 2.19
CA ASN A 149 -12.07 -8.56 1.72
C ASN A 149 -11.88 -10.06 1.60
N LEU A 150 -12.99 -10.79 1.65
CA LEU A 150 -13.03 -12.24 1.43
C LEU A 150 -14.30 -12.59 0.68
N THR A 151 -14.17 -13.39 -0.36
CA THR A 151 -15.30 -13.88 -1.14
C THR A 151 -15.40 -15.39 -1.03
N ARG A 152 -16.59 -15.91 -0.69
CA ARG A 152 -16.86 -17.35 -0.58
C ARG A 152 -18.14 -17.74 -1.31
N LYS A 153 -18.17 -18.97 -1.83
CA LYS A 153 -19.38 -19.58 -2.38
C LYS A 153 -20.06 -20.39 -1.29
N ILE A 154 -21.36 -20.23 -1.13
CA ILE A 154 -22.19 -20.85 -0.10
C ILE A 154 -23.47 -21.36 -0.75
N SER A 155 -23.82 -22.62 -0.49
CA SER A 155 -25.08 -23.22 -0.92
C SER A 155 -26.10 -23.17 0.21
N VAL A 156 -27.22 -22.50 -0.02
CA VAL A 156 -28.34 -22.38 0.92
C VAL A 156 -29.36 -23.45 0.62
N LYS A 157 -29.73 -24.26 1.65
CA LYS A 157 -30.77 -25.30 1.54
C LYS A 157 -32.10 -24.78 2.08
N ALA A 158 -33.18 -25.31 1.55
CA ALA A 158 -34.54 -24.97 2.01
C ALA A 158 -34.71 -25.27 3.50
N GLY A 159 -35.23 -24.30 4.27
CA GLY A 159 -35.50 -24.44 5.70
C GLY A 159 -34.28 -24.65 6.59
N SER A 160 -33.07 -24.52 6.07
CA SER A 160 -31.84 -24.62 6.87
C SER A 160 -31.54 -23.30 7.57
N SER A 161 -30.95 -23.38 8.78
CA SER A 161 -30.32 -22.25 9.46
C SER A 161 -28.84 -22.55 9.64
N ALA A 162 -27.99 -21.63 9.20
CA ALA A 162 -26.54 -21.79 9.26
C ALA A 162 -25.84 -20.49 9.66
N THR A 163 -24.74 -20.61 10.41
CA THR A 163 -23.85 -19.48 10.70
C THR A 163 -22.56 -19.63 9.93
N GLU A 164 -22.26 -18.65 9.07
CA GLU A 164 -21.04 -18.63 8.27
C GLU A 164 -20.05 -17.59 8.79
N ARG A 165 -18.85 -18.06 9.11
CA ARG A 165 -17.77 -17.22 9.64
C ARG A 165 -16.79 -16.85 8.53
N PHE A 166 -16.59 -15.56 8.32
CA PHE A 166 -15.64 -15.00 7.36
C PHE A 166 -14.42 -14.46 8.09
N VAL A 167 -13.33 -15.21 8.07
CA VAL A 167 -12.06 -14.78 8.64
C VAL A 167 -11.33 -13.93 7.61
N LEU A 168 -11.35 -12.62 7.79
CA LEU A 168 -10.78 -11.68 6.83
C LEU A 168 -9.24 -11.63 6.87
N ASN A 169 -8.63 -12.11 7.96
CA ASN A 169 -7.19 -11.96 8.20
C ASN A 169 -6.75 -10.52 7.92
N ALA A 170 -7.47 -9.56 8.48
CA ALA A 170 -7.24 -8.16 8.21
C ALA A 170 -6.27 -7.54 9.21
N GLY A 171 -5.44 -6.63 8.74
CA GLY A 171 -4.57 -5.77 9.53
C GLY A 171 -4.72 -4.31 9.14
N GLY A 172 -4.09 -3.41 9.88
CA GLY A 172 -4.00 -2.00 9.60
C GLY A 172 -2.62 -1.62 9.05
N LEU A 173 -2.59 -0.69 8.12
CA LEU A 173 -1.36 -0.03 7.67
C LEU A 173 -1.52 1.47 7.87
N ARG A 174 -0.59 2.07 8.62
CA ARG A 174 -0.46 3.52 8.75
C ARG A 174 0.89 3.94 8.18
N VAL A 175 0.88 4.82 7.18
CA VAL A 175 2.12 5.35 6.59
C VAL A 175 2.24 6.82 6.97
N THR A 176 3.39 7.20 7.51
CA THR A 176 3.75 8.58 7.81
C THR A 176 4.90 9.02 6.91
N ALA A 177 5.07 10.32 6.71
CA ALA A 177 6.15 10.86 5.92
C ALA A 177 6.88 11.98 6.65
N SER A 178 8.19 12.03 6.45
CA SER A 178 9.04 13.14 6.89
C SER A 178 9.93 13.64 5.75
N VAL A 179 10.27 14.91 5.82
CA VAL A 179 11.17 15.61 4.88
C VAL A 179 12.19 16.36 5.71
N ALA A 180 13.47 16.14 5.44
CA ALA A 180 14.57 16.75 6.20
C ALA A 180 14.41 16.61 7.74
N GLY A 181 13.96 15.45 8.21
CA GLY A 181 13.79 15.12 9.63
C GLY A 181 12.57 15.76 10.33
N LYS A 182 11.68 16.40 9.57
CA LYS A 182 10.43 16.99 10.07
C LYS A 182 9.22 16.29 9.41
N PRO A 183 8.05 16.24 10.08
CA PRO A 183 6.85 15.76 9.43
C PRO A 183 6.62 16.48 8.08
N ALA A 184 6.25 15.71 7.06
CA ALA A 184 5.97 16.30 5.74
C ALA A 184 4.81 17.31 5.84
N PRO A 185 4.86 18.43 5.12
CA PRO A 185 3.76 19.39 5.08
C PRO A 185 2.46 18.72 4.64
N GLU A 186 1.35 19.16 5.21
CA GLU A 186 0.03 18.61 4.89
C GLU A 186 -0.26 18.71 3.38
N GLY A 187 -0.75 17.61 2.79
CA GLY A 187 -1.10 17.55 1.38
C GLY A 187 0.09 17.48 0.41
N SER A 188 1.33 17.52 0.91
CA SER A 188 2.54 17.49 0.06
C SER A 188 2.97 16.07 -0.33
N VAL A 189 2.51 15.05 0.38
CA VAL A 189 2.86 13.64 0.13
C VAL A 189 1.59 12.83 -0.13
N THR A 190 1.67 11.92 -1.09
CA THR A 190 0.65 10.92 -1.38
C THR A 190 1.26 9.54 -1.51
N TYR A 191 0.46 8.50 -1.23
CA TYR A 191 0.86 7.10 -1.35
C TYR A 191 0.03 6.39 -2.41
N ALA A 192 0.70 5.55 -3.18
CA ALA A 192 0.08 4.46 -3.92
C ALA A 192 0.48 3.14 -3.26
N ILE A 193 -0.48 2.24 -3.10
CA ILE A 193 -0.31 0.94 -2.45
C ILE A 193 -0.75 -0.12 -3.43
N TYR A 194 0.12 -1.08 -3.65
CA TYR A 194 -0.07 -2.20 -4.57
C TYR A 194 0.02 -3.51 -3.80
N SER A 195 -0.78 -4.50 -4.17
CA SER A 195 -0.61 -5.86 -3.65
C SER A 195 0.61 -6.52 -4.33
N ASP A 196 1.26 -7.45 -3.63
CA ASP A 196 2.33 -8.25 -4.24
C ASP A 196 1.78 -9.36 -5.14
N ASP A 197 0.47 -9.60 -5.12
CA ASP A 197 -0.20 -10.50 -6.05
C ASP A 197 -0.05 -9.96 -7.47
N ARG A 198 0.71 -10.69 -8.29
CA ARG A 198 0.97 -10.32 -9.67
C ARG A 198 -0.05 -10.96 -10.60
N ASP A 199 -0.54 -10.19 -11.54
CA ASP A 199 -1.37 -10.72 -12.62
C ASP A 199 -0.54 -11.57 -13.62
N GLN A 200 -1.20 -12.12 -14.62
CA GLN A 200 -0.55 -12.90 -15.68
C GLN A 200 0.50 -12.11 -16.49
N PHE A 201 0.52 -10.79 -16.37
CA PHE A 201 1.50 -9.89 -16.99
C PHE A 201 2.57 -9.38 -16.01
N ALA A 202 2.64 -9.98 -14.81
CA ALA A 202 3.53 -9.58 -13.72
C ALA A 202 3.28 -8.16 -13.16
N ASN A 203 2.10 -7.58 -13.42
CA ASN A 203 1.71 -6.31 -12.81
C ASN A 203 1.19 -6.53 -11.40
N ARG A 204 1.54 -5.63 -10.49
CA ARG A 204 0.99 -5.59 -9.14
C ARG A 204 -0.44 -5.06 -9.16
N GLY A 205 -1.32 -5.65 -8.36
CA GLY A 205 -2.71 -5.19 -8.26
C GLY A 205 -2.82 -3.85 -7.53
N ASP A 206 -3.55 -2.90 -8.12
CA ASP A 206 -3.85 -1.61 -7.47
C ASP A 206 -4.77 -1.81 -6.27
N VAL A 207 -4.29 -1.43 -5.08
CA VAL A 207 -5.09 -1.46 -3.85
C VAL A 207 -5.66 -0.08 -3.55
N MET A 208 -4.82 0.94 -3.59
CA MET A 208 -5.21 2.32 -3.32
C MET A 208 -4.19 3.30 -3.89
N THR A 209 -4.67 4.39 -4.49
CA THR A 209 -3.86 5.51 -4.97
C THR A 209 -4.28 6.82 -4.30
N GLY A 210 -3.33 7.75 -4.15
CA GLY A 210 -3.61 9.06 -3.56
C GLY A 210 -3.93 9.03 -2.07
N ALA A 211 -3.53 8.00 -1.33
CA ALA A 211 -3.69 7.95 0.11
C ALA A 211 -2.85 9.06 0.79
N LYS A 212 -3.39 9.62 1.88
CA LYS A 212 -2.73 10.68 2.66
C LYS A 212 -1.92 10.09 3.81
N PRO A 213 -0.85 10.77 4.26
CA PRO A 213 -0.12 10.38 5.47
C PRO A 213 -1.01 10.28 6.71
N GLY A 214 -0.72 9.27 7.56
CA GLY A 214 -1.42 9.07 8.84
C GLY A 214 -2.76 8.34 8.75
N LEU A 215 -3.30 8.12 7.54
CA LEU A 215 -4.52 7.35 7.35
C LEU A 215 -4.28 5.86 7.67
N VAL A 216 -5.15 5.28 8.51
CA VAL A 216 -5.15 3.84 8.75
C VAL A 216 -5.91 3.14 7.63
N ILE A 217 -5.21 2.31 6.88
CA ILE A 217 -5.75 1.56 5.74
C ILE A 217 -5.89 0.11 6.17
N ARG A 218 -7.13 -0.41 6.14
CA ARG A 218 -7.44 -1.80 6.48
C ARG A 218 -7.21 -2.69 5.27
N LEU A 219 -6.32 -3.67 5.40
CA LEU A 219 -5.85 -4.55 4.32
C LEU A 219 -5.92 -6.01 4.78
N ASN A 220 -6.00 -6.96 3.87
CA ASN A 220 -5.70 -8.35 4.20
C ASN A 220 -4.23 -8.48 4.65
N ALA A 221 -3.92 -9.46 5.48
CA ALA A 221 -2.53 -9.77 5.78
C ALA A 221 -1.78 -10.18 4.51
N GLY A 222 -0.57 -9.63 4.32
CA GLY A 222 0.21 -9.85 3.11
C GLY A 222 1.32 -8.83 2.94
N ILE A 223 2.02 -8.92 1.81
CA ILE A 223 3.07 -7.98 1.43
C ILE A 223 2.47 -6.96 0.46
N TYR A 224 2.77 -5.69 0.70
CA TYR A 224 2.30 -4.57 -0.10
C TYR A 224 3.47 -3.70 -0.51
N HIS A 225 3.47 -3.30 -1.78
CA HIS A 225 4.41 -2.34 -2.31
C HIS A 225 3.86 -0.93 -2.16
N ILE A 226 4.60 -0.06 -1.49
CA ILE A 226 4.21 1.33 -1.26
C ILE A 226 5.09 2.23 -2.10
N VAL A 227 4.47 3.11 -2.87
CA VAL A 227 5.12 4.21 -3.58
C VAL A 227 4.69 5.51 -2.92
N SER A 228 5.60 6.15 -2.21
CA SER A 228 5.41 7.47 -1.61
C SER A 228 5.93 8.54 -2.55
N THR A 229 5.12 9.54 -2.87
CA THR A 229 5.49 10.65 -3.75
C THR A 229 5.41 11.96 -2.99
N TYR A 230 6.50 12.70 -2.89
CA TYR A 230 6.54 14.05 -2.33
C TYR A 230 6.57 15.09 -3.45
N GLY A 231 5.57 15.95 -3.48
CA GLY A 231 5.40 16.93 -4.56
C GLY A 231 4.85 16.31 -5.84
N ASP A 232 5.30 16.84 -6.98
CA ASP A 232 4.69 16.60 -8.28
C ASP A 232 5.67 16.12 -9.38
N ALA A 233 6.91 15.80 -9.00
CA ALA A 233 7.93 15.35 -9.93
C ALA A 233 8.49 13.96 -9.57
N ASN A 234 9.78 13.82 -9.32
CA ASN A 234 10.46 12.55 -9.14
C ASN A 234 10.91 12.24 -7.71
N ALA A 235 10.52 13.04 -6.71
CA ALA A 235 10.85 12.72 -5.32
C ALA A 235 9.96 11.59 -4.80
N LYS A 236 10.29 10.35 -5.16
CA LYS A 236 9.59 9.12 -4.83
C LYS A 236 10.43 8.22 -3.95
N VAL A 237 9.78 7.50 -3.05
CA VAL A 237 10.38 6.45 -2.22
C VAL A 237 9.48 5.23 -2.32
N GLU A 238 10.08 4.08 -2.57
CA GLU A 238 9.37 2.81 -2.75
C GLU A 238 9.87 1.79 -1.75
N ALA A 239 8.96 1.00 -1.17
CA ALA A 239 9.32 -0.15 -0.36
C ALA A 239 8.19 -1.16 -0.22
N ASP A 240 8.57 -2.38 0.14
CA ASP A 240 7.64 -3.44 0.47
C ASP A 240 7.41 -3.46 1.99
N VAL A 241 6.14 -3.55 2.40
CA VAL A 241 5.71 -3.58 3.79
C VAL A 241 4.82 -4.78 4.03
N THR A 242 5.08 -5.52 5.11
CA THR A 242 4.25 -6.65 5.52
C THR A 242 3.17 -6.19 6.48
N VAL A 243 1.92 -6.46 6.14
CA VAL A 243 0.76 -6.27 7.00
C VAL A 243 0.42 -7.59 7.67
N GLU A 244 0.36 -7.60 9.01
CA GLU A 244 -0.01 -8.78 9.79
C GLU A 244 -1.48 -8.71 10.22
N ALA A 245 -2.15 -9.88 10.24
CA ALA A 245 -3.54 -9.96 10.69
C ALA A 245 -3.67 -9.55 12.16
N GLY A 246 -4.69 -8.74 12.48
CA GLY A 246 -4.97 -8.27 13.83
C GLY A 246 -4.01 -7.22 14.37
N LYS A 247 -3.05 -6.73 13.56
CA LYS A 247 -2.06 -5.75 14.00
C LYS A 247 -2.10 -4.48 13.17
N LEU A 248 -1.65 -3.37 13.77
CA LEU A 248 -1.36 -2.13 13.06
C LEU A 248 0.14 -2.09 12.72
N THR A 249 0.44 -2.09 11.43
CA THR A 249 1.79 -1.87 10.91
C THR A 249 1.98 -0.37 10.67
N GLU A 250 2.99 0.22 11.29
CA GLU A 250 3.37 1.61 11.10
C GLU A 250 4.63 1.70 10.26
N ALA A 251 4.57 2.39 9.13
CA ALA A 251 5.69 2.66 8.26
C ALA A 251 5.98 4.16 8.22
N SER A 252 7.25 4.54 8.36
CA SER A 252 7.69 5.93 8.24
C SER A 252 8.58 6.08 7.01
N VAL A 253 8.18 6.95 6.10
CA VAL A 253 8.92 7.25 4.87
C VAL A 253 9.70 8.55 5.05
N ILE A 254 11.00 8.51 4.76
CA ILE A 254 11.86 9.69 4.81
C ILE A 254 12.17 10.11 3.39
N HIS A 255 11.61 11.24 2.97
CA HIS A 255 11.89 11.82 1.67
C HIS A 255 13.14 12.69 1.72
N GLN A 256 14.02 12.45 0.76
CA GLN A 256 15.12 13.35 0.40
C GLN A 256 14.69 14.11 -0.83
N ALA A 257 14.61 15.44 -0.73
CA ALA A 257 14.13 16.26 -1.83
C ALA A 257 14.56 17.72 -1.69
N ALA A 258 14.59 18.40 -2.81
CA ALA A 258 14.81 19.84 -2.90
C ALA A 258 13.59 20.54 -3.50
N LYS A 259 13.30 21.74 -3.04
CA LYS A 259 12.30 22.62 -3.63
C LYS A 259 12.98 23.60 -4.59
N VAL A 260 12.63 23.57 -5.86
CA VAL A 260 13.31 24.33 -6.91
C VAL A 260 12.31 25.26 -7.60
N ALA A 261 12.60 26.56 -7.57
CA ALA A 261 11.89 27.56 -8.34
C ALA A 261 12.67 27.91 -9.62
N PHE A 262 11.96 28.02 -10.73
CA PHE A 262 12.56 28.35 -12.03
C PHE A 262 12.12 29.72 -12.49
N LYS A 263 13.02 30.41 -13.20
CA LYS A 263 12.82 31.73 -13.73
C LYS A 263 13.56 31.92 -15.05
N LEU A 264 12.87 32.29 -16.11
CA LEU A 264 13.51 32.71 -17.37
C LEU A 264 13.56 34.23 -17.42
N VAL A 265 14.72 34.80 -17.67
CA VAL A 265 14.94 36.25 -17.67
C VAL A 265 15.70 36.70 -18.92
N THR A 266 15.55 37.95 -19.33
CA THR A 266 16.32 38.53 -20.46
C THR A 266 17.78 38.86 -20.09
N HIS A 267 18.00 39.18 -18.80
CA HIS A 267 19.33 39.45 -18.21
C HIS A 267 19.34 39.01 -16.75
N ALA A 268 20.51 38.77 -16.21
CA ALA A 268 20.65 38.30 -14.82
C ALA A 268 19.94 39.25 -13.84
N GLY A 269 19.10 38.69 -12.95
CA GLY A 269 18.28 39.45 -12.00
C GLY A 269 17.04 40.13 -12.60
N GLY A 270 16.79 39.98 -13.90
CA GLY A 270 15.66 40.59 -14.61
C GLY A 270 14.30 40.00 -14.15
N GLU A 271 13.22 40.54 -14.67
CA GLU A 271 11.85 40.01 -14.41
C GLU A 271 11.65 38.68 -15.14
N ALA A 272 10.80 37.83 -14.55
CA ALA A 272 10.45 36.55 -15.13
C ALA A 272 9.61 36.73 -16.40
N LEU A 273 9.98 36.06 -17.48
CA LEU A 273 9.22 36.05 -18.71
C LEU A 273 7.93 35.23 -18.52
N PRO A 274 6.76 35.78 -18.86
CA PRO A 274 5.51 35.04 -18.85
C PRO A 274 5.51 33.94 -19.93
N ASP A 275 4.51 33.05 -19.87
CA ASP A 275 4.24 32.03 -20.88
C ASP A 275 5.45 31.17 -21.28
N THR A 276 6.32 30.87 -20.29
CA THR A 276 7.46 30.01 -20.48
C THR A 276 7.04 28.55 -20.26
N HIS A 277 7.37 27.69 -21.24
CA HIS A 277 7.23 26.24 -21.11
C HIS A 277 8.54 25.67 -20.59
N TRP A 278 8.42 24.88 -19.54
CA TRP A 278 9.54 24.28 -18.84
C TRP A 278 9.56 22.78 -19.00
N THR A 279 10.69 22.21 -19.35
CA THR A 279 10.92 20.78 -19.29
C THR A 279 12.14 20.52 -18.44
N ILE A 280 12.00 19.77 -17.37
CA ILE A 280 13.09 19.33 -16.50
C ILE A 280 13.46 17.92 -16.91
N GLN A 281 14.75 17.68 -17.17
CA GLN A 281 15.26 16.39 -17.61
C GLN A 281 16.42 15.94 -16.71
N THR A 282 16.61 14.61 -16.61
CA THR A 282 17.82 14.04 -16.06
C THR A 282 19.01 14.35 -16.97
N GLN A 283 20.24 14.09 -16.51
CA GLN A 283 21.43 14.21 -17.38
C GLN A 283 21.37 13.27 -18.60
N GLY A 284 20.64 12.17 -18.50
CA GLY A 284 20.42 11.23 -19.60
C GLY A 284 19.38 11.68 -20.61
N GLY A 285 18.74 12.84 -20.42
CA GLY A 285 17.72 13.37 -21.32
C GLY A 285 16.30 12.85 -21.06
N GLU A 286 16.09 12.06 -20.00
CA GLU A 286 14.78 11.59 -19.61
C GLU A 286 13.97 12.73 -18.99
N ALA A 287 12.74 12.97 -19.47
CA ALA A 287 11.86 14.00 -18.96
C ALA A 287 11.36 13.64 -17.54
N VAL A 288 11.59 14.52 -16.59
CA VAL A 288 11.16 14.41 -15.20
C VAL A 288 9.85 15.14 -14.95
N LYS A 289 9.74 16.36 -15.50
CA LYS A 289 8.59 17.22 -15.28
C LYS A 289 8.44 18.26 -16.40
N ASP A 290 7.21 18.45 -16.86
CA ASP A 290 6.81 19.54 -17.71
C ASP A 290 5.88 20.50 -16.96
N SER A 291 6.02 21.80 -17.20
CA SER A 291 5.18 22.82 -16.60
C SER A 291 5.16 24.09 -17.46
N VAL A 292 4.17 24.98 -17.19
CA VAL A 292 4.03 26.28 -17.87
C VAL A 292 3.87 27.35 -16.81
N GLY A 293 4.50 28.49 -17.02
CA GLY A 293 4.38 29.67 -16.17
C GLY A 293 5.66 30.44 -15.99
N ALA A 294 5.55 31.64 -15.42
CA ALA A 294 6.70 32.52 -15.20
C ALA A 294 7.65 32.04 -14.09
N LEU A 295 7.08 31.46 -13.02
CA LEU A 295 7.81 31.09 -11.79
C LEU A 295 7.32 29.72 -11.26
N PRO A 296 7.44 28.61 -12.04
CA PRO A 296 7.04 27.32 -11.53
C PRO A 296 7.95 26.86 -10.41
N THR A 297 7.39 26.12 -9.47
CA THR A 297 8.14 25.54 -8.36
C THR A 297 7.84 24.04 -8.30
N HIS A 298 8.88 23.22 -8.28
CA HIS A 298 8.77 21.77 -8.25
C HIS A 298 9.59 21.17 -7.13
N VAL A 299 9.21 19.97 -6.69
CA VAL A 299 9.96 19.17 -5.73
C VAL A 299 10.71 18.09 -6.49
N LEU A 300 12.04 18.13 -6.44
CA LEU A 300 12.92 17.20 -7.14
C LEU A 300 13.70 16.33 -6.14
N ALA A 301 13.98 15.10 -6.53
CA ALA A 301 14.98 14.27 -5.83
C ALA A 301 16.37 14.94 -5.92
N PRO A 302 17.28 14.69 -4.95
CA PRO A 302 18.66 15.15 -5.06
C PRO A 302 19.31 14.60 -6.33
N GLY A 303 20.05 15.47 -7.05
CA GLY A 303 20.68 15.05 -8.30
C GLY A 303 21.04 16.20 -9.21
N SER A 304 21.48 15.86 -10.40
CA SER A 304 21.84 16.81 -11.45
C SER A 304 20.87 16.72 -12.62
N TYR A 305 20.43 17.87 -13.07
CA TYR A 305 19.35 18.03 -14.03
C TYR A 305 19.72 19.04 -15.14
N MET A 306 18.99 18.93 -16.23
CA MET A 306 18.95 19.94 -17.29
C MET A 306 17.54 20.54 -17.30
N VAL A 307 17.42 21.85 -17.23
CA VAL A 307 16.15 22.54 -17.48
C VAL A 307 16.18 23.18 -18.87
N LEU A 308 15.08 22.99 -19.60
CA LEU A 308 14.79 23.63 -20.87
C LEU A 308 13.66 24.62 -20.68
N ALA A 309 13.87 25.87 -21.05
CA ALA A 309 12.87 26.91 -21.02
C ALA A 309 12.55 27.33 -22.47
N LYS A 310 11.32 27.08 -22.94
CA LYS A 310 10.86 27.49 -24.28
C LYS A 310 10.01 28.74 -24.15
N SER A 311 10.40 29.81 -24.80
CA SER A 311 9.66 31.06 -24.85
C SER A 311 9.93 31.75 -26.20
N GLY A 312 8.88 32.34 -26.81
CA GLY A 312 8.99 33.02 -28.10
C GLY A 312 9.57 32.17 -29.23
N GLY A 313 9.27 30.86 -29.25
CA GLY A 313 9.78 29.91 -30.26
C GLY A 313 11.28 29.55 -30.11
N ARG A 314 11.92 29.97 -29.04
CA ARG A 314 13.35 29.65 -28.75
C ARG A 314 13.43 28.79 -27.49
N VAL A 315 14.47 27.95 -27.42
CA VAL A 315 14.74 27.06 -26.28
C VAL A 315 16.06 27.48 -25.63
N PHE A 316 16.03 27.72 -24.34
CA PHE A 316 17.17 28.06 -23.50
C PHE A 316 17.41 26.91 -22.52
N LYS A 317 18.70 26.54 -22.33
CA LYS A 317 19.08 25.38 -21.52
C LYS A 317 19.97 25.81 -20.37
N ARG A 318 19.79 25.20 -19.19
CA ARG A 318 20.69 25.36 -18.05
C ARG A 318 20.82 24.05 -17.28
N GLN A 319 22.06 23.67 -16.98
CA GLN A 319 22.36 22.60 -16.03
C GLN A 319 22.31 23.14 -14.61
N PHE A 320 21.81 22.33 -13.70
CA PHE A 320 21.82 22.62 -12.27
C PHE A 320 21.86 21.32 -11.46
N SER A 321 22.23 21.41 -10.20
CA SER A 321 22.19 20.29 -9.27
C SER A 321 21.55 20.73 -7.97
N VAL A 322 20.89 19.81 -7.31
CA VAL A 322 20.20 20.06 -6.03
C VAL A 322 20.55 18.98 -5.02
N LYS A 323 20.60 19.38 -3.75
CA LYS A 323 20.88 18.52 -2.61
C LYS A 323 19.63 18.36 -1.74
N ASP A 324 19.65 17.35 -0.89
CA ASP A 324 18.55 17.13 0.07
C ASP A 324 18.33 18.37 0.95
N GLY A 325 17.05 18.72 1.15
CA GLY A 325 16.62 19.85 1.98
C GLY A 325 16.88 21.23 1.36
N GLU A 326 17.42 21.30 0.14
CA GLU A 326 17.75 22.56 -0.49
C GLU A 326 16.52 23.30 -1.02
N MET A 327 16.51 24.62 -0.87
CA MET A 327 15.62 25.53 -1.58
C MET A 327 16.44 26.27 -2.63
N ALA A 328 16.33 25.86 -3.91
CA ALA A 328 17.10 26.41 -5.01
C ALA A 328 16.28 27.32 -5.89
N ASN A 329 16.90 28.40 -6.38
CA ASN A 329 16.35 29.26 -7.44
C ASN A 329 17.20 29.11 -8.68
N VAL A 330 16.63 28.59 -9.76
CA VAL A 330 17.32 28.37 -11.04
C VAL A 330 16.89 29.43 -12.02
N GLU A 331 17.77 30.41 -12.27
CA GLU A 331 17.55 31.45 -13.23
C GLU A 331 18.15 31.04 -14.59
N VAL A 332 17.34 31.02 -15.64
CA VAL A 332 17.79 30.79 -17.02
C VAL A 332 17.82 32.14 -17.73
N VAL A 333 18.96 32.46 -18.35
CA VAL A 333 19.10 33.73 -19.07
C VAL A 333 18.87 33.49 -20.58
N ALA A 334 18.01 34.29 -21.17
CA ALA A 334 17.59 34.17 -22.57
C ALA A 334 18.66 34.70 -23.55
N HIS A 335 19.89 34.18 -23.45
CA HIS A 335 20.99 34.50 -24.39
C HIS A 335 21.27 33.28 -25.27
N GLY A 336 21.36 33.50 -26.59
CA GLY A 336 21.87 32.48 -27.53
C GLY A 336 20.98 31.25 -27.70
N GLY A 337 19.70 31.35 -27.41
CA GLY A 337 18.76 30.21 -27.51
C GLY A 337 18.73 29.60 -28.92
N GLU A 338 18.68 28.26 -28.98
CA GLU A 338 18.48 27.51 -30.21
C GLU A 338 17.01 27.68 -30.70
N ALA A 339 16.81 27.71 -32.03
CA ALA A 339 15.47 27.69 -32.59
C ALA A 339 14.78 26.39 -32.14
N GLY A 340 13.64 26.49 -31.47
CA GLY A 340 12.86 25.34 -31.07
C GLY A 340 12.39 24.55 -32.30
N ALA A 341 12.50 23.23 -32.27
CA ALA A 341 11.90 22.40 -33.29
C ALA A 341 10.38 22.74 -33.40
N PRO A 342 9.83 22.83 -34.63
CA PRO A 342 8.39 23.06 -34.80
C PRO A 342 7.64 21.96 -34.09
N GLU A 343 6.63 22.32 -33.29
CA GLU A 343 5.71 21.35 -32.73
C GLU A 343 5.09 20.54 -33.88
N GLN A 344 5.41 19.28 -33.94
CA GLN A 344 4.66 18.36 -34.79
C GLN A 344 3.28 18.23 -34.14
N THR A 345 2.33 19.07 -34.55
CA THR A 345 0.92 18.76 -34.39
C THR A 345 0.69 17.48 -35.16
N SER A 346 0.62 16.35 -34.46
CA SER A 346 0.10 15.11 -35.00
C SER A 346 -1.39 15.38 -35.30
N SER A 347 -1.68 15.90 -36.49
CA SER A 347 -2.99 15.79 -37.08
C SER A 347 -3.16 14.32 -37.46
N GLU A 348 -3.64 13.54 -36.52
CA GLU A 348 -4.18 12.22 -36.74
C GLU A 348 -5.40 12.42 -37.63
N SER A 349 -5.19 12.30 -38.96
CA SER A 349 -6.29 12.26 -39.93
C SER A 349 -7.00 10.94 -39.72
N TYR A 350 -8.12 10.97 -39.02
CA TYR A 350 -9.06 9.86 -39.00
C TYR A 350 -9.49 9.59 -40.47
N PRO A 351 -9.35 8.36 -40.97
CA PRO A 351 -9.89 8.01 -42.28
C PRO A 351 -11.41 8.15 -42.23
N GLN A 352 -11.95 9.01 -43.06
CA GLN A 352 -13.40 9.15 -43.25
C GLN A 352 -13.94 7.82 -43.79
N PRO A 353 -15.03 7.27 -43.22
CA PRO A 353 -15.65 6.09 -43.80
C PRO A 353 -16.30 6.44 -45.16
N ASP A 354 -15.91 5.72 -46.19
CA ASP A 354 -16.46 5.78 -47.54
C ASP A 354 -17.92 5.32 -47.54
N PHE A 355 -18.84 6.23 -47.46
CA PHE A 355 -20.25 5.95 -47.71
C PHE A 355 -20.44 5.87 -49.23
N LYS A 356 -20.27 4.70 -49.83
CA LYS A 356 -20.85 4.40 -51.14
C LYS A 356 -22.32 4.10 -50.92
N ASN A 357 -23.16 5.03 -51.40
CA ASN A 357 -24.60 4.85 -51.53
C ASN A 357 -24.91 3.93 -52.75
N PRO A 358 -26.03 3.19 -52.70
CA PRO A 358 -26.35 2.04 -53.56
C PRO A 358 -26.59 2.36 -55.05
#